data_9c46128ac1d8859306bbdf029480fc21
#
_entry.id   9c46128ac1d8859306bbdf029480fc21
#
_cell.length_a   1.000
_cell.length_b   1.000
_cell.length_c   1.000
_cell.angle_alpha   90.00
_cell.angle_beta   90.00
_cell.angle_gamma   90.00
#
_symmetry.space_group_name_H-M   'P 1'
#
loop_
_entity.id
_entity.type
_entity.pdbx_description
1 polymer ?
#
loop_
_entity_poly.entity_id
_entity_poly.type
_entity_poly.pdbx_seq_one_letter_code
_entity_poly.pdbx_strand_id
1 'polypeptide(L)'
;MARSSTLAFLKTEPGAGFVMTLAALAALALANSPAAGLYFDFIDGRVPVGVGPFFVSLSVEAWVRDGLMAVFFLSAGLELKYEVLRGEISSPRRLAAPLLAGAAGMVGPAVIYLLVNLGPGGDLRGWTVPTPTDAAFALGSLALVAPRLPRALRLFLLTLAVADDVGAIALIGVLYSHGIHWRALALALAVLAVMLLLARRRRPPRLAFIAGFVLVVALTINSGISTSVAAFACAMAVPVDRRSRDGESLLRAYQAALQPYVAYLVLPLFAFVSAGIALSAHPPGGWFSRPVWGVALGLTLGKPLGVFGMVFLSSALKIGRKPMGATWSEMLGVALLCGVGFDLSFFLCGLALPADQQPQVRLAVMAGSALSLAAGSAVLARRQWVRDQRGGADVFAD
;
A
#
# COMPACT_ATOMS: atom_id res chain seq x y z
N MET A 1 -17.38 7.49 29.69
CA MET A 1 -16.81 8.37 28.64
C MET A 1 -15.58 7.79 27.94
N ALA A 2 -14.66 7.06 28.58
CA ALA A 2 -13.44 6.52 27.94
C ALA A 2 -13.72 5.47 26.82
N ARG A 3 -14.72 4.60 26.95
CA ARG A 3 -15.05 3.58 25.93
C ARG A 3 -15.55 4.14 24.60
N SER A 4 -16.22 5.30 24.59
CA SER A 4 -16.71 5.94 23.36
C SER A 4 -15.59 6.61 22.56
N SER A 5 -14.55 7.11 23.23
CA SER A 5 -13.40 7.76 22.58
C SER A 5 -12.45 6.73 21.93
N THR A 6 -12.24 5.57 22.55
CA THR A 6 -11.40 4.49 22.02
C THR A 6 -12.01 3.85 20.75
N LEU A 7 -13.34 3.61 20.77
CA LEU A 7 -14.06 3.10 19.61
C LEU A 7 -14.12 4.13 18.47
N ALA A 8 -14.17 5.42 18.78
CA ALA A 8 -14.11 6.48 17.77
C ALA A 8 -12.71 6.59 17.14
N PHE A 9 -11.65 6.45 17.94
CA PHE A 9 -10.25 6.42 17.45
C PHE A 9 -10.03 5.21 16.53
N LEU A 10 -10.49 4.02 16.91
CA LEU A 10 -10.35 2.83 16.09
C LEU A 10 -11.05 2.94 14.73
N LYS A 11 -12.01 3.84 14.53
CA LYS A 11 -12.68 4.09 13.25
C LYS A 11 -11.96 5.11 12.36
N THR A 12 -10.80 5.60 12.77
CA THR A 12 -9.99 6.55 12.01
C THR A 12 -8.83 5.85 11.26
N GLU A 13 -8.27 6.49 10.24
CA GLU A 13 -7.08 5.97 9.54
C GLU A 13 -5.93 5.64 10.48
N PRO A 14 -5.57 6.49 11.49
CA PRO A 14 -4.59 6.13 12.49
C PRO A 14 -4.92 4.88 13.29
N GLY A 15 -6.21 4.65 13.59
CA GLY A 15 -6.67 3.46 14.29
C GLY A 15 -6.43 2.18 13.48
N ALA A 16 -6.65 2.22 12.17
CA ALA A 16 -6.36 1.09 11.28
C ALA A 16 -4.87 0.74 11.27
N GLY A 17 -3.98 1.74 11.11
CA GLY A 17 -2.54 1.54 11.20
C GLY A 17 -2.09 0.96 12.55
N PHE A 18 -2.72 1.40 13.66
CA PHE A 18 -2.44 0.84 14.99
C PHE A 18 -2.83 -0.65 15.09
N VAL A 19 -4.01 -1.03 14.59
CA VAL A 19 -4.46 -2.44 14.58
C VAL A 19 -3.51 -3.30 13.74
N MET A 20 -3.09 -2.81 12.58
CA MET A 20 -2.14 -3.50 11.69
C MET A 20 -0.76 -3.67 12.36
N THR A 21 -0.26 -2.64 13.06
CA THR A 21 0.98 -2.73 13.84
C THR A 21 0.88 -3.78 14.94
N LEU A 22 -0.23 -3.80 15.68
CA LEU A 22 -0.45 -4.81 16.71
C LEU A 22 -0.50 -6.21 16.14
N ALA A 23 -1.14 -6.41 14.99
CA ALA A 23 -1.19 -7.70 14.29
C ALA A 23 0.21 -8.17 13.88
N ALA A 24 1.04 -7.28 13.35
CA ALA A 24 2.42 -7.60 12.97
C ALA A 24 3.29 -7.93 14.20
N LEU A 25 3.19 -7.16 15.27
CA LEU A 25 3.92 -7.44 16.52
C LEU A 25 3.46 -8.75 17.17
N ALA A 26 2.16 -9.04 17.14
CA ALA A 26 1.62 -10.31 17.64
C ALA A 26 2.15 -11.50 16.83
N ALA A 27 2.21 -11.37 15.50
CA ALA A 27 2.78 -12.39 14.62
C ALA A 27 4.27 -12.62 14.92
N LEU A 28 5.05 -11.55 15.04
CA LEU A 28 6.48 -11.64 15.38
C LEU A 28 6.68 -12.28 16.76
N ALA A 29 5.88 -11.92 17.76
CA ALA A 29 5.94 -12.51 19.09
C ALA A 29 5.56 -13.98 19.09
N LEU A 30 4.49 -14.38 18.39
CA LEU A 30 4.07 -15.78 18.27
C LEU A 30 5.11 -16.62 17.54
N ALA A 31 5.67 -16.13 16.43
CA ALA A 31 6.70 -16.81 15.66
C ALA A 31 8.00 -17.05 16.44
N ASN A 32 8.23 -16.33 17.55
CA ASN A 32 9.41 -16.45 18.42
C ASN A 32 9.08 -16.88 19.85
N SER A 33 7.89 -17.48 20.05
CA SER A 33 7.41 -18.01 21.32
C SER A 33 7.41 -19.55 21.31
N PRO A 34 7.16 -20.22 22.44
CA PRO A 34 6.90 -21.66 22.46
C PRO A 34 5.73 -22.11 21.57
N ALA A 35 4.85 -21.20 21.18
CA ALA A 35 3.73 -21.44 20.27
C ALA A 35 4.09 -21.29 18.77
N ALA A 36 5.37 -21.11 18.44
CA ALA A 36 5.82 -20.91 17.05
C ALA A 36 5.38 -22.05 16.11
N GLY A 37 5.43 -23.30 16.59
CA GLY A 37 4.95 -24.46 15.82
C GLY A 37 3.48 -24.30 15.39
N LEU A 38 2.60 -23.94 16.33
CA LEU A 38 1.17 -23.73 16.04
C LEU A 38 0.95 -22.57 15.07
N TYR A 39 1.75 -21.50 15.17
CA TYR A 39 1.68 -20.35 14.27
C TYR A 39 2.04 -20.75 12.84
N PHE A 40 3.17 -21.45 12.63
CA PHE A 40 3.60 -21.87 11.29
C PHE A 40 2.70 -22.95 10.71
N ASP A 41 2.26 -23.92 11.52
CA ASP A 41 1.29 -24.96 11.09
C ASP A 41 -0.02 -24.33 10.61
N PHE A 42 -0.47 -23.25 11.26
CA PHE A 42 -1.66 -22.51 10.83
C PHE A 42 -1.42 -21.78 9.49
N ILE A 43 -0.30 -21.08 9.33
CA ILE A 43 -0.01 -20.28 8.12
C ILE A 43 0.25 -21.17 6.91
N ASP A 44 1.00 -22.27 7.09
CA ASP A 44 1.32 -23.22 6.05
C ASP A 44 0.19 -24.23 5.79
N GLY A 45 -0.80 -24.27 6.70
CA GLY A 45 -1.97 -25.12 6.61
C GLY A 45 -2.70 -24.93 5.28
N ARG A 46 -2.92 -26.01 4.54
CA ARG A 46 -3.59 -25.97 3.25
C ARG A 46 -5.09 -25.96 3.39
N VAL A 47 -5.72 -24.94 2.83
CA VAL A 47 -7.18 -24.81 2.79
C VAL A 47 -7.64 -25.06 1.35
N PRO A 48 -8.30 -26.21 1.10
CA PRO A 48 -8.86 -26.51 -0.19
C PRO A 48 -10.18 -25.75 -0.39
N VAL A 49 -10.30 -25.00 -1.50
CA VAL A 49 -11.51 -24.29 -1.87
C VAL A 49 -11.82 -24.57 -3.34
N GLY A 50 -13.07 -24.89 -3.67
CA GLY A 50 -13.51 -25.07 -5.04
C GLY A 50 -14.39 -26.27 -5.25
N VAL A 51 -14.92 -26.39 -6.48
CA VAL A 51 -15.79 -27.50 -6.92
C VAL A 51 -15.33 -27.97 -8.30
N GLY A 52 -15.12 -29.24 -8.46
CA GLY A 52 -14.76 -29.87 -9.74
C GLY A 52 -13.43 -29.35 -10.30
N PRO A 53 -13.39 -28.88 -11.56
CA PRO A 53 -12.16 -28.42 -12.22
C PRO A 53 -11.61 -27.09 -11.67
N PHE A 54 -12.38 -26.39 -10.82
CA PHE A 54 -11.98 -25.15 -10.15
C PHE A 54 -11.50 -25.38 -8.70
N PHE A 55 -10.95 -26.55 -8.43
CA PHE A 55 -10.42 -26.88 -7.11
C PHE A 55 -9.01 -26.32 -6.95
N VAL A 56 -8.81 -25.49 -5.92
CA VAL A 56 -7.54 -24.86 -5.57
C VAL A 56 -7.23 -25.15 -4.12
N SER A 57 -6.01 -25.65 -3.84
CA SER A 57 -5.52 -25.89 -2.50
C SER A 57 -4.30 -25.03 -2.24
N LEU A 58 -4.50 -23.92 -1.54
CA LEU A 58 -3.46 -22.95 -1.18
C LEU A 58 -3.24 -22.96 0.34
N SER A 59 -2.04 -22.55 0.78
CA SER A 59 -1.80 -22.25 2.19
C SER A 59 -2.63 -21.04 2.65
N VAL A 60 -2.82 -20.90 3.96
CA VAL A 60 -3.47 -19.71 4.53
C VAL A 60 -2.72 -18.46 4.11
N GLU A 61 -1.37 -18.48 4.12
CA GLU A 61 -0.55 -17.37 3.61
C GLU A 61 -0.90 -17.02 2.16
N ALA A 62 -0.98 -18.00 1.28
CA ALA A 62 -1.28 -17.77 -0.12
C ALA A 62 -2.72 -17.26 -0.34
N TRP A 63 -3.71 -17.76 0.43
CA TRP A 63 -5.08 -17.24 0.40
C TRP A 63 -5.17 -15.78 0.83
N VAL A 64 -4.41 -15.41 1.88
CA VAL A 64 -4.35 -14.03 2.35
C VAL A 64 -3.66 -13.16 1.31
N ARG A 65 -2.50 -13.59 0.79
CA ARG A 65 -1.71 -12.83 -0.19
C ARG A 65 -2.46 -12.67 -1.53
N ASP A 66 -3.03 -13.73 -2.08
CA ASP A 66 -3.60 -13.71 -3.44
C ASP A 66 -5.12 -13.43 -3.44
N GLY A 67 -5.83 -13.84 -2.38
CA GLY A 67 -7.27 -13.64 -2.24
C GLY A 67 -7.63 -12.33 -1.54
N LEU A 68 -7.16 -12.12 -0.31
CA LEU A 68 -7.53 -10.91 0.45
C LEU A 68 -6.87 -9.65 -0.11
N MET A 69 -5.62 -9.73 -0.60
CA MET A 69 -5.00 -8.59 -1.24
C MET A 69 -5.68 -8.20 -2.56
N ALA A 70 -6.37 -9.13 -3.25
CA ALA A 70 -7.23 -8.75 -4.37
C ALA A 70 -8.36 -7.79 -3.94
N VAL A 71 -8.94 -7.97 -2.74
CA VAL A 71 -9.94 -7.05 -2.18
C VAL A 71 -9.31 -5.68 -1.85
N PHE A 72 -8.10 -5.66 -1.32
CA PHE A 72 -7.33 -4.43 -1.12
C PHE A 72 -7.12 -3.68 -2.45
N PHE A 73 -6.62 -4.35 -3.50
CA PHE A 73 -6.39 -3.72 -4.80
C PHE A 73 -7.68 -3.32 -5.52
N LEU A 74 -8.80 -4.03 -5.29
CA LEU A 74 -10.11 -3.55 -5.71
C LEU A 74 -10.45 -2.22 -5.05
N SER A 75 -10.29 -2.11 -3.72
CA SER A 75 -10.56 -0.89 -2.95
C SER A 75 -9.67 0.26 -3.40
N ALA A 76 -8.36 0.03 -3.52
CA ALA A 76 -7.39 1.02 -4.01
C ALA A 76 -7.72 1.48 -5.44
N GLY A 77 -8.13 0.57 -6.32
CA GLY A 77 -8.57 0.91 -7.67
C GLY A 77 -9.84 1.75 -7.72
N LEU A 78 -10.82 1.47 -6.84
CA LEU A 78 -12.02 2.30 -6.72
C LEU A 78 -11.68 3.71 -6.21
N GLU A 79 -10.79 3.82 -5.23
CA GLU A 79 -10.30 5.08 -4.67
C GLU A 79 -9.57 5.91 -5.73
N LEU A 80 -8.59 5.30 -6.40
CA LEU A 80 -7.89 5.93 -7.52
C LEU A 80 -8.85 6.46 -8.57
N LYS A 81 -9.78 5.63 -9.03
CA LYS A 81 -10.74 6.01 -10.06
C LYS A 81 -11.60 7.19 -9.63
N TYR A 82 -12.02 7.20 -8.39
CA TYR A 82 -12.78 8.32 -7.82
C TYR A 82 -11.93 9.59 -7.80
N GLU A 83 -10.70 9.53 -7.26
CA GLU A 83 -9.80 10.67 -7.14
C GLU A 83 -9.44 11.27 -8.51
N VAL A 84 -9.16 10.45 -9.52
CA VAL A 84 -8.84 10.91 -10.87
C VAL A 84 -10.04 11.57 -11.57
N LEU A 85 -11.25 11.03 -11.41
CA LEU A 85 -12.42 11.50 -12.16
C LEU A 85 -13.23 12.57 -11.42
N ARG A 86 -13.22 12.60 -10.09
CA ARG A 86 -14.09 13.45 -9.26
C ARG A 86 -13.39 14.10 -8.08
N GLY A 87 -12.16 13.67 -7.74
CA GLY A 87 -11.38 14.18 -6.63
C GLY A 87 -10.63 15.47 -6.94
N GLU A 88 -9.82 15.89 -5.99
CA GLU A 88 -8.97 17.10 -6.11
C GLU A 88 -7.82 16.93 -7.13
N ILE A 89 -7.60 15.68 -7.60
CA ILE A 89 -6.60 15.30 -8.60
C ILE A 89 -7.00 15.71 -10.04
N SER A 90 -8.14 16.34 -10.24
CA SER A 90 -8.65 16.70 -11.58
C SER A 90 -7.90 17.86 -12.29
N SER A 91 -6.97 18.58 -11.62
CA SER A 91 -6.21 19.69 -12.22
C SER A 91 -4.78 19.30 -12.62
N PRO A 92 -4.44 19.20 -13.93
CA PRO A 92 -3.12 18.71 -14.40
C PRO A 92 -1.92 19.50 -13.85
N ARG A 93 -2.06 20.80 -13.67
CA ARG A 93 -0.97 21.66 -13.15
C ARG A 93 -0.68 21.43 -11.65
N ARG A 94 -1.68 21.01 -10.87
CA ARG A 94 -1.50 20.71 -9.44
C ARG A 94 -0.98 19.28 -9.22
N LEU A 95 -1.18 18.40 -10.19
CA LEU A 95 -0.74 17.01 -10.17
C LEU A 95 0.73 16.82 -10.51
N ALA A 96 1.33 17.70 -11.32
CA ALA A 96 2.68 17.49 -11.83
C ALA A 96 3.71 17.24 -10.71
N ALA A 97 3.69 18.04 -9.64
CA ALA A 97 4.65 17.89 -8.54
C ALA A 97 4.46 16.58 -7.74
N PRO A 98 3.23 16.19 -7.29
CA PRO A 98 3.02 14.91 -6.62
C PRO A 98 3.32 13.68 -7.49
N LEU A 99 2.92 13.70 -8.79
CA LEU A 99 3.17 12.58 -9.70
C LEU A 99 4.66 12.40 -10.00
N LEU A 100 5.38 13.51 -10.26
CA LEU A 100 6.83 13.46 -10.44
C LEU A 100 7.53 13.00 -9.15
N ALA A 101 7.05 13.46 -7.99
CA ALA A 101 7.58 13.05 -6.69
C ALA A 101 7.31 11.56 -6.41
N GLY A 102 6.13 11.03 -6.77
CA GLY A 102 5.79 9.61 -6.69
C GLY A 102 6.73 8.79 -7.59
N ALA A 103 6.84 9.16 -8.87
CA ALA A 103 7.75 8.46 -9.80
C ALA A 103 9.21 8.45 -9.29
N ALA A 104 9.72 9.60 -8.83
CA ALA A 104 11.05 9.68 -8.26
C ALA A 104 11.17 8.96 -6.91
N GLY A 105 10.08 8.96 -6.13
CA GLY A 105 9.93 8.18 -4.89
C GLY A 105 9.98 6.67 -5.11
N MET A 106 9.66 6.18 -6.30
CA MET A 106 9.84 4.77 -6.70
C MET A 106 11.26 4.53 -7.26
N VAL A 107 11.77 5.44 -8.07
CA VAL A 107 13.10 5.32 -8.70
C VAL A 107 14.22 5.42 -7.65
N GLY A 108 14.11 6.34 -6.69
CA GLY A 108 15.13 6.55 -5.66
C GLY A 108 15.49 5.29 -4.87
N PRO A 109 14.52 4.63 -4.20
CA PRO A 109 14.79 3.38 -3.49
C PRO A 109 15.22 2.23 -4.41
N ALA A 110 14.68 2.15 -5.64
CA ALA A 110 15.09 1.16 -6.62
C ALA A 110 16.57 1.29 -6.98
N VAL A 111 17.03 2.52 -7.24
CA VAL A 111 18.45 2.80 -7.54
C VAL A 111 19.35 2.44 -6.36
N ILE A 112 18.99 2.85 -5.14
CA ILE A 112 19.78 2.50 -3.95
C ILE A 112 19.84 0.99 -3.76
N TYR A 113 18.68 0.30 -3.89
CA TYR A 113 18.64 -1.15 -3.78
C TYR A 113 19.58 -1.81 -4.80
N LEU A 114 19.50 -1.42 -6.07
CA LEU A 114 20.32 -1.97 -7.14
C LEU A 114 21.81 -1.72 -6.87
N LEU A 115 22.20 -0.50 -6.50
CA LEU A 115 23.60 -0.16 -6.20
C LEU A 115 24.17 -1.02 -5.06
N VAL A 116 23.40 -1.25 -3.99
CA VAL A 116 23.81 -2.10 -2.86
C VAL A 116 23.95 -3.56 -3.30
N ASN A 117 23.13 -4.02 -4.23
CA ASN A 117 23.07 -5.42 -4.65
C ASN A 117 23.86 -5.77 -5.91
N LEU A 118 24.62 -4.84 -6.51
CA LEU A 118 25.46 -5.10 -7.70
C LEU A 118 26.63 -6.08 -7.46
N GLY A 119 27.03 -6.32 -6.19
CA GLY A 119 28.20 -7.14 -5.88
C GLY A 119 27.84 -8.60 -5.49
N PRO A 120 28.87 -9.42 -5.20
CA PRO A 120 28.68 -10.82 -4.77
C PRO A 120 27.74 -10.94 -3.56
N GLY A 121 26.80 -11.89 -3.62
CA GLY A 121 25.79 -12.09 -2.57
C GLY A 121 24.60 -11.13 -2.62
N GLY A 122 24.51 -10.24 -3.63
CA GLY A 122 23.34 -9.43 -3.90
C GLY A 122 22.30 -10.18 -4.73
N ASP A 123 21.03 -9.76 -4.59
CA ASP A 123 19.93 -10.26 -5.43
C ASP A 123 19.20 -9.05 -6.04
N LEU A 124 19.32 -8.89 -7.36
CA LEU A 124 18.74 -7.75 -8.06
C LEU A 124 17.22 -7.80 -8.17
N ARG A 125 16.59 -8.98 -7.99
CA ARG A 125 15.13 -9.15 -8.16
C ARG A 125 14.31 -8.35 -7.16
N GLY A 126 14.83 -8.12 -5.96
CA GLY A 126 14.14 -7.40 -4.87
C GLY A 126 14.06 -5.89 -5.00
N TRP A 127 14.48 -5.28 -6.13
CA TRP A 127 14.51 -3.83 -6.29
C TRP A 127 13.15 -3.15 -6.15
N THR A 128 12.07 -3.88 -6.40
CA THR A 128 10.70 -3.37 -6.26
C THR A 128 10.25 -3.28 -4.81
N VAL A 129 10.85 -4.06 -3.90
CA VAL A 129 10.40 -4.16 -2.50
C VAL A 129 10.37 -2.80 -1.78
N PRO A 130 11.41 -1.93 -1.84
CA PRO A 130 11.38 -0.65 -1.15
C PRO A 130 10.67 0.47 -1.92
N THR A 131 10.00 0.20 -3.05
CA THR A 131 9.43 1.25 -3.90
C THR A 131 8.07 1.79 -3.44
N PRO A 132 7.11 1.02 -2.88
CA PRO A 132 5.81 1.54 -2.49
C PRO A 132 5.83 2.30 -1.16
N THR A 133 4.77 3.08 -0.94
CA THR A 133 4.46 3.73 0.33
C THR A 133 3.17 3.17 0.90
N ASP A 134 3.13 2.87 2.19
CA ASP A 134 1.89 2.60 2.90
C ASP A 134 1.16 3.91 3.24
N ALA A 135 0.15 4.23 2.43
CA ALA A 135 -0.63 5.45 2.56
C ALA A 135 -1.33 5.56 3.93
N ALA A 136 -1.84 4.46 4.46
CA ALA A 136 -2.60 4.45 5.72
C ALA A 136 -1.69 4.81 6.90
N PHE A 137 -0.48 4.26 6.96
CA PHE A 137 0.51 4.62 7.98
C PHE A 137 1.01 6.06 7.82
N ALA A 138 1.34 6.47 6.60
CA ALA A 138 1.88 7.79 6.35
C ALA A 138 0.87 8.90 6.68
N LEU A 139 -0.37 8.80 6.19
CA LEU A 139 -1.45 9.75 6.45
C LEU A 139 -1.91 9.70 7.91
N GLY A 140 -2.03 8.49 8.47
CA GLY A 140 -2.40 8.29 9.86
C GLY A 140 -1.39 8.93 10.81
N SER A 141 -0.10 8.74 10.58
CA SER A 141 0.97 9.37 11.37
C SER A 141 0.98 10.88 11.22
N LEU A 142 0.81 11.39 10.00
CA LEU A 142 0.70 12.82 9.76
C LEU A 142 -0.48 13.44 10.52
N ALA A 143 -1.63 12.77 10.54
CA ALA A 143 -2.82 13.23 11.24
C ALA A 143 -2.66 13.25 12.76
N LEU A 144 -1.93 12.26 13.33
CA LEU A 144 -1.68 12.16 14.77
C LEU A 144 -0.63 13.16 15.24
N VAL A 145 0.51 13.20 14.55
CA VAL A 145 1.71 13.93 15.01
C VAL A 145 1.62 15.42 14.68
N ALA A 146 0.99 15.76 13.56
CA ALA A 146 0.97 17.13 13.07
C ALA A 146 -0.41 17.53 12.49
N PRO A 147 -1.47 17.57 13.32
CA PRO A 147 -2.85 17.83 12.89
C PRO A 147 -3.07 19.24 12.33
N ARG A 148 -2.22 20.22 12.67
CA ARG A 148 -2.35 21.63 12.23
C ARG A 148 -1.51 21.99 11.02
N LEU A 149 -0.87 21.01 10.37
CA LEU A 149 -0.15 21.27 9.13
C LEU A 149 -1.08 21.66 7.97
N PRO A 150 -0.54 22.39 6.97
CA PRO A 150 -1.33 22.83 5.82
C PRO A 150 -2.06 21.68 5.14
N ARG A 151 -3.35 21.88 4.82
CA ARG A 151 -4.17 20.92 4.09
C ARG A 151 -3.52 20.50 2.76
N ALA A 152 -2.83 21.43 2.10
CA ALA A 152 -2.11 21.17 0.85
C ALA A 152 -1.03 20.09 1.00
N LEU A 153 -0.40 19.94 2.18
CA LEU A 153 0.60 18.94 2.44
C LEU A 153 -0.01 17.53 2.59
N ARG A 154 -1.18 17.44 3.22
CA ARG A 154 -1.94 16.18 3.31
C ARG A 154 -2.41 15.72 1.94
N LEU A 155 -2.93 16.65 1.12
CA LEU A 155 -3.34 16.38 -0.25
C LEU A 155 -2.17 15.94 -1.12
N PHE A 156 -1.00 16.56 -0.93
CA PHE A 156 0.21 16.14 -1.62
C PHE A 156 0.57 14.69 -1.28
N LEU A 157 0.58 14.33 0.02
CA LEU A 157 0.88 12.97 0.47
C LEU A 157 -0.15 11.96 -0.07
N LEU A 158 -1.44 12.29 0.00
CA LEU A 158 -2.51 11.45 -0.56
C LEU A 158 -2.32 11.21 -2.06
N THR A 159 -2.07 12.29 -2.84
CA THR A 159 -1.86 12.17 -4.29
C THR A 159 -0.61 11.35 -4.62
N LEU A 160 0.46 11.53 -3.85
CA LEU A 160 1.69 10.78 -4.01
C LEU A 160 1.46 9.30 -3.72
N ALA A 161 0.77 8.96 -2.62
CA ALA A 161 0.46 7.58 -2.25
C ALA A 161 -0.39 6.89 -3.33
N VAL A 162 -1.40 7.58 -3.86
CA VAL A 162 -2.20 7.08 -5.00
C VAL A 162 -1.32 6.83 -6.23
N ALA A 163 -0.34 7.70 -6.52
CA ALA A 163 0.59 7.50 -7.64
C ALA A 163 1.49 6.29 -7.41
N ASP A 164 1.96 6.09 -6.17
CA ASP A 164 2.77 4.92 -5.78
C ASP A 164 1.98 3.61 -5.92
N ASP A 165 0.70 3.59 -5.52
CA ASP A 165 -0.16 2.41 -5.66
C ASP A 165 -0.36 2.02 -7.14
N VAL A 166 -0.60 3.02 -8.01
CA VAL A 166 -0.67 2.80 -9.47
C VAL A 166 0.64 2.24 -10.00
N GLY A 167 1.76 2.82 -9.58
CA GLY A 167 3.09 2.37 -9.97
C GLY A 167 3.37 0.93 -9.50
N ALA A 168 3.02 0.61 -8.26
CA ALA A 168 3.16 -0.74 -7.70
C ALA A 168 2.33 -1.77 -8.50
N ILE A 169 1.06 -1.45 -8.81
CA ILE A 169 0.20 -2.32 -9.62
C ILE A 169 0.77 -2.50 -11.03
N ALA A 170 1.27 -1.43 -11.65
CA ALA A 170 1.91 -1.52 -12.96
C ALA A 170 3.15 -2.42 -12.92
N LEU A 171 4.01 -2.28 -11.90
CA LEU A 171 5.17 -3.15 -11.70
C LEU A 171 4.74 -4.61 -11.49
N ILE A 172 3.72 -4.86 -10.67
CA ILE A 172 3.20 -6.21 -10.44
C ILE A 172 2.72 -6.82 -11.77
N GLY A 173 1.96 -6.07 -12.58
CA GLY A 173 1.43 -6.55 -13.84
C GLY A 173 2.51 -6.88 -14.88
N VAL A 174 3.55 -6.05 -14.96
CA VAL A 174 4.62 -6.19 -15.97
C VAL A 174 5.66 -7.22 -15.55
N LEU A 175 6.06 -7.24 -14.27
CA LEU A 175 7.21 -8.03 -13.81
C LEU A 175 6.83 -9.39 -13.24
N TYR A 176 5.65 -9.53 -12.66
CA TYR A 176 5.27 -10.73 -11.90
C TYR A 176 4.12 -11.53 -12.53
N SER A 177 3.81 -11.28 -13.81
CA SER A 177 2.89 -12.12 -14.58
C SER A 177 3.71 -13.11 -15.42
N HIS A 178 3.64 -14.41 -15.09
CA HIS A 178 4.42 -15.46 -15.75
C HIS A 178 3.54 -16.68 -16.06
N GLY A 179 3.87 -17.41 -17.13
CA GLY A 179 3.19 -18.67 -17.43
C GLY A 179 1.70 -18.51 -17.78
N ILE A 180 1.36 -17.52 -18.61
CA ILE A 180 -0.02 -17.12 -18.88
C ILE A 180 -0.82 -18.26 -19.53
N HIS A 181 -1.90 -18.68 -18.87
CA HIS A 181 -2.89 -19.59 -19.43
C HIS A 181 -3.93 -18.82 -20.23
N TRP A 182 -3.75 -18.75 -21.56
CA TRP A 182 -4.55 -17.92 -22.46
C TRP A 182 -6.05 -18.14 -22.37
N ARG A 183 -6.50 -19.38 -22.08
CA ARG A 183 -7.91 -19.70 -21.89
C ARG A 183 -8.51 -19.01 -20.67
N ALA A 184 -7.81 -19.08 -19.52
CA ALA A 184 -8.26 -18.43 -18.29
C ALA A 184 -8.25 -16.89 -18.44
N LEU A 185 -7.22 -16.34 -19.09
CA LEU A 185 -7.15 -14.92 -19.41
C LEU A 185 -8.32 -14.49 -20.32
N ALA A 186 -8.60 -15.23 -21.39
CA ALA A 186 -9.69 -14.91 -22.31
C ALA A 186 -11.05 -14.91 -21.59
N LEU A 187 -11.29 -15.88 -20.69
CA LEU A 187 -12.51 -15.93 -19.88
C LEU A 187 -12.57 -14.74 -18.90
N ALA A 188 -11.47 -14.40 -18.22
CA ALA A 188 -11.42 -13.26 -17.32
C ALA A 188 -11.68 -11.94 -18.07
N LEU A 189 -11.10 -11.76 -19.25
CA LEU A 189 -11.36 -10.61 -20.13
C LEU A 189 -12.81 -10.57 -20.63
N ALA A 190 -13.41 -11.72 -20.94
CA ALA A 190 -14.82 -11.79 -21.32
C ALA A 190 -15.73 -11.35 -20.15
N VAL A 191 -15.45 -11.80 -18.92
CA VAL A 191 -16.20 -11.36 -17.72
C VAL A 191 -16.01 -9.85 -17.52
N LEU A 192 -14.79 -9.33 -17.65
CA LEU A 192 -14.52 -7.91 -17.54
C LEU A 192 -15.25 -7.10 -18.62
N ALA A 193 -15.30 -7.59 -19.86
CA ALA A 193 -16.08 -6.97 -20.93
C ALA A 193 -17.58 -6.94 -20.60
N VAL A 194 -18.13 -8.02 -20.05
CA VAL A 194 -19.52 -8.06 -19.56
C VAL A 194 -19.75 -7.03 -18.46
N MET A 195 -18.81 -6.89 -17.48
CA MET A 195 -18.89 -5.85 -16.45
C MET A 195 -18.90 -4.45 -17.06
N LEU A 196 -18.04 -4.18 -18.05
CA LEU A 196 -18.01 -2.90 -18.79
C LEU A 196 -19.31 -2.61 -19.55
N LEU A 197 -19.92 -3.64 -20.17
CA LEU A 197 -21.20 -3.51 -20.83
C LEU A 197 -22.34 -3.24 -19.83
N LEU A 198 -22.33 -3.93 -18.68
CA LEU A 198 -23.28 -3.69 -17.58
C LEU A 198 -23.11 -2.29 -16.97
N ALA A 199 -21.90 -1.77 -16.93
CA ALA A 199 -21.62 -0.41 -16.45
C ALA A 199 -22.29 0.68 -17.30
N ARG A 200 -22.59 0.41 -18.57
CA ARG A 200 -23.28 1.33 -19.48
C ARG A 200 -24.78 1.42 -19.21
N ARG A 201 -25.38 0.48 -18.46
CA ARG A 201 -26.81 0.50 -18.11
C ARG A 201 -27.14 1.69 -17.21
N ARG A 202 -28.36 2.21 -17.33
CA ARG A 202 -28.84 3.31 -16.47
C ARG A 202 -28.85 2.93 -14.98
N ARG A 203 -29.13 1.66 -14.66
CA ARG A 203 -29.14 1.08 -13.31
C ARG A 203 -28.30 -0.21 -13.32
N PRO A 204 -26.99 -0.11 -13.11
CA PRO A 204 -26.13 -1.28 -13.13
C PRO A 204 -26.44 -2.19 -11.93
N PRO A 205 -26.53 -3.51 -12.12
CA PRO A 205 -26.86 -4.45 -11.04
C PRO A 205 -25.67 -4.63 -10.11
N ARG A 206 -25.81 -4.27 -8.84
CA ARG A 206 -24.72 -4.38 -7.83
C ARG A 206 -24.14 -5.80 -7.76
N LEU A 207 -25.00 -6.80 -7.58
CA LEU A 207 -24.55 -8.20 -7.42
C LEU A 207 -23.73 -8.71 -8.62
N ALA A 208 -23.99 -8.22 -9.82
CA ALA A 208 -23.24 -8.67 -11.02
C ALA A 208 -21.76 -8.17 -10.97
N PHE A 209 -21.49 -7.02 -10.39
CA PHE A 209 -20.10 -6.54 -10.22
C PHE A 209 -19.37 -7.33 -9.13
N ILE A 210 -20.05 -7.70 -8.04
CA ILE A 210 -19.49 -8.57 -7.00
C ILE A 210 -19.20 -9.96 -7.57
N ALA A 211 -20.18 -10.56 -8.26
CA ALA A 211 -20.00 -11.86 -8.89
C ALA A 211 -18.92 -11.83 -9.97
N GLY A 212 -18.88 -10.76 -10.79
CA GLY A 212 -17.83 -10.54 -11.78
C GLY A 212 -16.44 -10.46 -11.14
N PHE A 213 -16.27 -9.71 -10.07
CA PHE A 213 -15.01 -9.63 -9.33
C PHE A 213 -14.57 -11.01 -8.81
N VAL A 214 -15.45 -11.73 -8.12
CA VAL A 214 -15.14 -13.07 -7.57
C VAL A 214 -14.75 -14.02 -8.72
N LEU A 215 -15.47 -13.99 -9.83
CA LEU A 215 -15.21 -14.86 -10.98
C LEU A 215 -13.88 -14.49 -11.66
N VAL A 216 -13.57 -13.21 -11.84
CA VAL A 216 -12.30 -12.77 -12.43
C VAL A 216 -11.13 -13.18 -11.54
N VAL A 217 -11.22 -12.96 -10.22
CA VAL A 217 -10.18 -13.39 -9.26
C VAL A 217 -10.00 -14.90 -9.29
N ALA A 218 -11.09 -15.68 -9.25
CA ALA A 218 -11.02 -17.14 -9.30
C ALA A 218 -10.37 -17.66 -10.61
N LEU A 219 -10.66 -17.04 -11.76
CA LEU A 219 -10.05 -17.38 -13.04
C LEU A 219 -8.56 -17.00 -13.08
N THR A 220 -8.15 -15.94 -12.37
CA THR A 220 -6.77 -15.46 -12.42
C THR A 220 -5.84 -16.17 -11.43
N ILE A 221 -6.32 -16.77 -10.34
CA ILE A 221 -5.48 -17.52 -9.37
C ILE A 221 -4.58 -18.55 -10.07
N ASN A 222 -5.09 -19.26 -11.08
CA ASN A 222 -4.34 -20.28 -11.82
C ASN A 222 -3.94 -19.83 -13.24
N SER A 223 -4.08 -18.54 -13.57
CA SER A 223 -3.85 -18.03 -14.92
C SER A 223 -2.41 -17.57 -15.19
N GLY A 224 -1.59 -17.45 -14.15
CA GLY A 224 -0.27 -16.83 -14.23
C GLY A 224 -0.29 -15.29 -14.24
N ILE A 225 -1.47 -14.68 -14.13
CA ILE A 225 -1.64 -13.24 -13.98
C ILE A 225 -1.91 -12.95 -12.50
N SER A 226 -1.29 -11.89 -11.97
CA SER A 226 -1.54 -11.46 -10.60
C SER A 226 -3.02 -11.14 -10.37
N THR A 227 -3.61 -11.75 -9.35
CA THR A 227 -4.99 -11.48 -8.89
C THR A 227 -5.19 -10.01 -8.53
N SER A 228 -4.14 -9.33 -8.07
CA SER A 228 -4.12 -7.90 -7.73
C SER A 228 -4.39 -7.02 -8.96
N VAL A 229 -3.73 -7.33 -10.09
CA VAL A 229 -3.94 -6.61 -11.36
C VAL A 229 -5.36 -6.83 -11.88
N ALA A 230 -5.84 -8.07 -11.79
CA ALA A 230 -7.20 -8.42 -12.19
C ALA A 230 -8.26 -7.71 -11.33
N ALA A 231 -8.04 -7.64 -10.03
CA ALA A 231 -8.90 -6.92 -9.08
C ALA A 231 -8.95 -5.41 -9.38
N PHE A 232 -7.78 -4.83 -9.65
CA PHE A 232 -7.70 -3.43 -10.06
C PHE A 232 -8.44 -3.16 -11.38
N ALA A 233 -8.30 -4.04 -12.36
CA ALA A 233 -9.06 -3.95 -13.63
C ALA A 233 -10.58 -4.01 -13.39
N CYS A 234 -11.04 -4.85 -12.46
CA CYS A 234 -12.44 -4.89 -12.04
C CYS A 234 -12.90 -3.56 -11.44
N ALA A 235 -12.08 -2.90 -10.61
CA ALA A 235 -12.38 -1.57 -10.09
C ALA A 235 -12.56 -0.54 -11.22
N MET A 236 -11.69 -0.61 -12.25
CA MET A 236 -11.82 0.26 -13.43
C MET A 236 -13.12 0.01 -14.23
N ALA A 237 -13.72 -1.15 -14.12
CA ALA A 237 -15.01 -1.43 -14.77
C ALA A 237 -16.22 -0.86 -14.02
N VAL A 238 -16.11 -0.54 -12.70
CA VAL A 238 -17.22 0.01 -11.90
C VAL A 238 -17.55 1.45 -12.32
N PRO A 239 -18.82 1.79 -12.66
CA PRO A 239 -19.19 3.13 -13.13
C PRO A 239 -19.20 4.17 -11.98
N VAL A 240 -18.69 5.37 -12.25
CA VAL A 240 -18.62 6.50 -11.30
C VAL A 240 -19.94 7.28 -11.26
N ASP A 241 -20.54 7.55 -12.45
CA ASP A 241 -21.66 8.50 -12.57
C ASP A 241 -23.03 7.81 -12.49
N ARG A 242 -23.06 6.49 -12.46
CA ARG A 242 -24.30 5.73 -12.42
C ARG A 242 -24.77 5.55 -10.99
N ARG A 243 -25.98 6.03 -10.71
CA ARG A 243 -26.61 5.90 -9.39
C ARG A 243 -27.23 4.53 -9.23
N SER A 244 -27.06 3.97 -8.06
CA SER A 244 -27.81 2.80 -7.62
C SER A 244 -29.30 3.11 -7.43
N ARG A 245 -30.12 2.09 -7.11
CA ARG A 245 -31.53 2.28 -6.75
C ARG A 245 -31.73 3.30 -5.62
N ASP A 246 -30.76 3.42 -4.72
CA ASP A 246 -30.78 4.29 -3.55
C ASP A 246 -30.26 5.73 -3.82
N GLY A 247 -29.96 6.06 -5.09
CA GLY A 247 -29.54 7.40 -5.49
C GLY A 247 -28.05 7.70 -5.34
N GLU A 248 -27.26 6.84 -4.70
CA GLU A 248 -25.81 6.98 -4.54
C GLU A 248 -25.02 6.46 -5.74
N SER A 249 -23.82 7.00 -5.95
CA SER A 249 -22.86 6.46 -6.93
C SER A 249 -22.48 5.01 -6.56
N LEU A 250 -22.55 4.10 -7.52
CA LEU A 250 -22.22 2.69 -7.30
C LEU A 250 -20.78 2.53 -6.80
N LEU A 251 -19.85 3.31 -7.35
CA LEU A 251 -18.46 3.32 -6.94
C LEU A 251 -18.31 3.71 -5.47
N ARG A 252 -18.95 4.82 -5.04
CA ARG A 252 -18.90 5.27 -3.64
C ARG A 252 -19.53 4.26 -2.68
N ALA A 253 -20.64 3.64 -3.09
CA ALA A 253 -21.28 2.62 -2.27
C ALA A 253 -20.34 1.41 -2.03
N TYR A 254 -19.59 0.98 -3.06
CA TYR A 254 -18.60 -0.09 -2.89
C TYR A 254 -17.40 0.36 -2.05
N GLN A 255 -16.88 1.56 -2.29
CA GLN A 255 -15.76 2.10 -1.53
C GLN A 255 -16.11 2.19 -0.03
N ALA A 256 -17.25 2.77 0.31
CA ALA A 256 -17.73 2.87 1.69
C ALA A 256 -17.98 1.49 2.35
N ALA A 257 -18.46 0.52 1.58
CA ALA A 257 -18.70 -0.83 2.08
C ALA A 257 -17.39 -1.61 2.29
N LEU A 258 -16.39 -1.46 1.42
CA LEU A 258 -15.13 -2.21 1.47
C LEU A 258 -14.13 -1.62 2.48
N GLN A 259 -14.08 -0.30 2.62
CA GLN A 259 -13.09 0.40 3.45
C GLN A 259 -12.93 -0.18 4.87
N PRO A 260 -14.00 -0.43 5.66
CA PRO A 260 -13.83 -0.98 7.01
C PRO A 260 -13.30 -2.41 6.99
N TYR A 261 -13.66 -3.23 6.01
CA TYR A 261 -13.13 -4.60 5.89
C TYR A 261 -11.67 -4.60 5.47
N VAL A 262 -11.28 -3.72 4.55
CA VAL A 262 -9.87 -3.58 4.15
C VAL A 262 -9.04 -3.12 5.35
N ALA A 263 -9.46 -2.07 6.04
CA ALA A 263 -8.70 -1.46 7.13
C ALA A 263 -8.59 -2.35 8.38
N TYR A 264 -9.65 -3.13 8.73
CA TYR A 264 -9.72 -3.84 10.02
C TYR A 264 -9.70 -5.36 9.90
N LEU A 265 -9.75 -5.91 8.69
CA LEU A 265 -9.66 -7.35 8.45
C LEU A 265 -8.54 -7.70 7.47
N VAL A 266 -8.58 -7.15 6.24
CA VAL A 266 -7.65 -7.56 5.17
C VAL A 266 -6.22 -7.19 5.52
N LEU A 267 -5.95 -5.91 5.80
CA LEU A 267 -4.60 -5.43 6.12
C LEU A 267 -4.04 -6.01 7.43
N PRO A 268 -4.79 -6.08 8.56
CA PRO A 268 -4.28 -6.72 9.76
C PRO A 268 -4.01 -8.21 9.60
N LEU A 269 -4.86 -8.97 8.88
CA LEU A 269 -4.59 -10.39 8.59
C LEU A 269 -3.37 -10.55 7.69
N PHE A 270 -3.23 -9.71 6.68
CA PHE A 270 -2.05 -9.72 5.81
C PHE A 270 -0.77 -9.41 6.62
N ALA A 271 -0.80 -8.39 7.47
CA ALA A 271 0.30 -8.05 8.36
C ALA A 271 0.64 -9.20 9.32
N PHE A 272 -0.39 -9.85 9.91
CA PHE A 272 -0.22 -10.99 10.81
C PHE A 272 0.47 -12.17 10.11
N VAL A 273 0.05 -12.50 8.91
CA VAL A 273 0.62 -13.62 8.14
C VAL A 273 2.02 -13.30 7.61
N SER A 274 2.27 -12.03 7.22
CA SER A 274 3.52 -11.63 6.57
C SER A 274 4.64 -11.26 7.54
N ALA A 275 4.32 -10.84 8.78
CA ALA A 275 5.30 -10.37 9.77
C ALA A 275 5.80 -11.46 10.73
N GLY A 276 5.28 -12.68 10.64
CA GLY A 276 5.73 -13.80 11.47
C GLY A 276 7.08 -14.35 11.00
N ILE A 277 8.15 -13.82 11.56
CA ILE A 277 9.53 -14.14 11.20
C ILE A 277 10.20 -14.88 12.35
N ALA A 278 10.66 -16.11 12.11
CA ALA A 278 11.45 -16.84 13.06
C ALA A 278 12.88 -16.28 13.14
N LEU A 279 13.20 -15.54 14.19
CA LEU A 279 14.52 -14.92 14.39
C LEU A 279 15.62 -15.97 14.67
N SER A 280 15.25 -17.16 15.10
CA SER A 280 16.15 -18.31 15.26
C SER A 280 16.57 -18.94 13.92
N ALA A 281 15.88 -18.66 12.82
CA ALA A 281 16.24 -19.16 11.51
C ALA A 281 17.58 -18.58 11.04
N HIS A 282 18.30 -19.36 10.22
CA HIS A 282 19.55 -18.95 9.61
C HIS A 282 19.33 -18.72 8.11
N PRO A 283 18.86 -17.52 7.71
CA PRO A 283 18.58 -17.26 6.30
C PRO A 283 19.86 -17.22 5.46
N PRO A 284 19.79 -17.55 4.16
CA PRO A 284 20.93 -17.46 3.24
C PRO A 284 21.58 -16.07 3.25
N GLY A 285 22.90 -16.01 3.44
CA GLY A 285 23.63 -14.74 3.54
C GLY A 285 23.49 -14.00 4.87
N GLY A 286 22.71 -14.53 5.82
CA GLY A 286 22.53 -13.99 7.16
C GLY A 286 21.57 -12.78 7.20
N TRP A 287 21.31 -12.31 8.43
CA TRP A 287 20.38 -11.20 8.72
C TRP A 287 20.88 -9.82 8.22
N PHE A 288 22.12 -9.70 7.80
CA PHE A 288 22.76 -8.47 7.29
C PHE A 288 23.21 -8.62 5.83
N SER A 289 22.51 -9.47 5.06
CA SER A 289 22.79 -9.65 3.63
C SER A 289 22.54 -8.36 2.82
N ARG A 290 23.11 -8.28 1.61
CA ARG A 290 22.94 -7.12 0.72
C ARG A 290 21.47 -6.78 0.42
N PRO A 291 20.57 -7.74 0.13
CA PRO A 291 19.15 -7.45 -0.03
C PRO A 291 18.52 -6.76 1.19
N VAL A 292 18.92 -7.15 2.41
CA VAL A 292 18.45 -6.52 3.66
C VAL A 292 18.86 -5.04 3.72
N TRP A 293 20.15 -4.75 3.48
CA TRP A 293 20.63 -3.37 3.44
C TRP A 293 20.02 -2.57 2.29
N GLY A 294 19.86 -3.20 1.13
CA GLY A 294 19.24 -2.58 -0.04
C GLY A 294 17.81 -2.10 0.25
N VAL A 295 17.00 -2.92 0.94
CA VAL A 295 15.64 -2.56 1.33
C VAL A 295 15.64 -1.52 2.45
N ALA A 296 16.43 -1.72 3.51
CA ALA A 296 16.47 -0.78 4.64
C ALA A 296 16.90 0.63 4.19
N LEU A 297 17.99 0.74 3.41
CA LEU A 297 18.47 2.01 2.87
C LEU A 297 17.54 2.57 1.79
N GLY A 298 16.94 1.72 0.99
CA GLY A 298 15.92 2.11 0.00
C GLY A 298 14.76 2.84 0.65
N LEU A 299 14.20 2.28 1.72
CA LEU A 299 13.08 2.89 2.46
C LEU A 299 13.50 4.14 3.23
N THR A 300 14.64 4.09 3.97
CA THR A 300 15.04 5.16 4.89
C THR A 300 15.72 6.35 4.20
N LEU A 301 16.42 6.13 3.10
CA LEU A 301 17.15 7.16 2.36
C LEU A 301 16.63 7.33 0.93
N GLY A 302 16.43 6.23 0.21
CA GLY A 302 16.07 6.26 -1.21
C GLY A 302 14.73 6.93 -1.46
N LYS A 303 13.73 6.55 -0.71
CA LYS A 303 12.37 7.10 -0.82
C LYS A 303 12.33 8.59 -0.45
N PRO A 304 12.84 9.02 0.72
CA PRO A 304 12.89 10.44 1.06
C PRO A 304 13.71 11.28 0.07
N LEU A 305 14.85 10.79 -0.40
CA LEU A 305 15.69 11.49 -1.37
C LEU A 305 14.97 11.65 -2.72
N GLY A 306 14.30 10.60 -3.19
CA GLY A 306 13.51 10.64 -4.42
C GLY A 306 12.37 11.65 -4.32
N VAL A 307 11.53 11.55 -3.28
CA VAL A 307 10.37 12.43 -3.07
C VAL A 307 10.80 13.87 -2.83
N PHE A 308 11.65 14.10 -1.84
CA PHE A 308 12.08 15.46 -1.49
C PHE A 308 12.91 16.10 -2.61
N GLY A 309 13.86 15.35 -3.16
CA GLY A 309 14.72 15.82 -4.24
C GLY A 309 13.93 16.23 -5.49
N MET A 310 12.91 15.46 -5.86
CA MET A 310 12.06 15.79 -7.00
C MET A 310 11.17 17.01 -6.74
N VAL A 311 10.61 17.15 -5.55
CA VAL A 311 9.85 18.36 -5.20
C VAL A 311 10.76 19.60 -5.21
N PHE A 312 11.98 19.46 -4.70
CA PHE A 312 12.97 20.53 -4.75
C PHE A 312 13.34 20.89 -6.21
N LEU A 313 13.68 19.89 -7.01
CA LEU A 313 14.06 20.07 -8.42
C LEU A 313 12.92 20.64 -9.25
N SER A 314 11.70 20.12 -9.13
CA SER A 314 10.52 20.62 -9.85
C SER A 314 10.19 22.06 -9.47
N SER A 315 10.41 22.43 -8.21
CA SER A 315 10.23 23.81 -7.73
C SER A 315 11.32 24.75 -8.28
N ALA A 316 12.58 24.30 -8.32
CA ALA A 316 13.72 25.05 -8.88
C ALA A 316 13.56 25.29 -10.40
N LEU A 317 13.08 24.26 -11.12
CA LEU A 317 12.81 24.32 -12.57
C LEU A 317 11.48 25.00 -12.91
N LYS A 318 10.70 25.43 -11.93
CA LYS A 318 9.36 26.06 -12.10
C LYS A 318 8.33 25.17 -12.82
N ILE A 319 8.55 23.87 -12.91
CA ILE A 319 7.63 22.87 -13.48
C ILE A 319 6.48 22.58 -12.51
N GLY A 320 6.79 22.52 -11.20
CA GLY A 320 5.83 22.35 -10.12
C GLY A 320 6.13 23.28 -8.97
N ARG A 321 5.17 23.40 -8.04
CA ARG A 321 5.36 24.20 -6.83
C ARG A 321 5.22 23.28 -5.61
N LYS A 322 6.03 23.54 -4.57
CA LYS A 322 5.82 22.86 -3.28
C LYS A 322 4.40 23.16 -2.75
N PRO A 323 3.80 22.32 -1.93
CA PRO A 323 2.49 22.55 -1.32
C PRO A 323 2.40 23.90 -0.65
N MET A 324 1.32 24.64 -0.90
CA MET A 324 1.11 26.00 -0.39
C MET A 324 1.13 26.01 1.15
N GLY A 325 1.82 26.97 1.74
CA GLY A 325 1.94 27.12 3.19
C GLY A 325 2.87 26.09 3.88
N ALA A 326 3.44 25.12 3.14
CA ALA A 326 4.40 24.19 3.68
C ALA A 326 5.82 24.76 3.71
N THR A 327 6.58 24.44 4.73
CA THR A 327 8.03 24.70 4.80
C THR A 327 8.81 23.53 4.20
N TRP A 328 10.07 23.74 3.82
CA TRP A 328 10.93 22.67 3.32
C TRP A 328 11.17 21.56 4.37
N SER A 329 11.24 21.92 5.65
CA SER A 329 11.38 20.91 6.71
C SER A 329 10.12 20.07 6.90
N GLU A 330 8.94 20.64 6.72
CA GLU A 330 7.68 19.87 6.73
C GLU A 330 7.61 18.96 5.51
N MET A 331 8.10 19.42 4.36
CA MET A 331 8.21 18.61 3.15
C MET A 331 9.17 17.44 3.35
N LEU A 332 10.32 17.67 4.02
CA LEU A 332 11.25 16.60 4.39
C LEU A 332 10.59 15.59 5.34
N GLY A 333 9.85 16.05 6.35
CA GLY A 333 9.14 15.18 7.26
C GLY A 333 8.11 14.27 6.54
N VAL A 334 7.36 14.84 5.58
CA VAL A 334 6.44 14.05 4.73
C VAL A 334 7.20 13.08 3.83
N ALA A 335 8.31 13.51 3.22
CA ALA A 335 9.13 12.62 2.40
C ALA A 335 9.70 11.44 3.21
N LEU A 336 10.09 11.66 4.47
CA LEU A 336 10.48 10.59 5.40
C LEU A 336 9.31 9.64 5.70
N LEU A 337 8.10 10.15 5.93
CA LEU A 337 6.92 9.29 6.12
C LEU A 337 6.63 8.42 4.89
N CYS A 338 6.94 8.89 3.68
CA CYS A 338 6.81 8.07 2.47
C CYS A 338 7.73 6.83 2.47
N GLY A 339 8.76 6.78 3.30
CA GLY A 339 9.61 5.60 3.49
C GLY A 339 8.96 4.46 4.28
N VAL A 340 7.73 4.62 4.76
CA VAL A 340 6.95 3.52 5.34
C VAL A 340 6.34 2.71 4.21
N GLY A 341 6.90 1.53 3.93
CA GLY A 341 6.43 0.67 2.83
C GLY A 341 5.56 -0.50 3.27
N PHE A 342 5.63 -0.86 4.50
CA PHE A 342 5.05 -1.95 5.27
C PHE A 342 4.29 -3.03 4.44
N ASP A 343 2.97 -2.89 4.24
CA ASP A 343 2.09 -3.89 3.62
C ASP A 343 2.44 -4.18 2.14
N LEU A 344 2.54 -3.14 1.31
CA LEU A 344 2.90 -3.30 -0.11
C LEU A 344 4.34 -3.78 -0.29
N SER A 345 5.27 -3.37 0.59
CA SER A 345 6.64 -3.90 0.58
C SER A 345 6.69 -5.37 0.96
N PHE A 346 5.87 -5.84 1.93
CA PHE A 346 5.72 -7.27 2.23
C PHE A 346 5.14 -8.04 1.04
N PHE A 347 4.12 -7.48 0.39
CA PHE A 347 3.51 -8.10 -0.77
C PHE A 347 4.52 -8.26 -1.92
N LEU A 348 5.26 -7.20 -2.25
CA LEU A 348 6.30 -7.24 -3.29
C LEU A 348 7.47 -8.15 -2.89
N CYS A 349 7.84 -8.24 -1.61
CA CYS A 349 8.85 -9.17 -1.13
C CYS A 349 8.44 -10.62 -1.44
N GLY A 350 7.18 -10.98 -1.20
CA GLY A 350 6.63 -12.29 -1.51
C GLY A 350 6.59 -12.63 -3.00
N LEU A 351 6.51 -11.62 -3.88
CA LEU A 351 6.52 -11.79 -5.34
C LEU A 351 7.93 -11.78 -5.93
N ALA A 352 8.83 -10.95 -5.40
CA ALA A 352 10.13 -10.67 -5.98
C ALA A 352 11.22 -11.67 -5.58
N LEU A 353 11.14 -12.19 -4.35
CA LEU A 353 12.22 -12.97 -3.75
C LEU A 353 11.82 -14.40 -3.46
N PRO A 354 12.75 -15.35 -3.55
CA PRO A 354 12.51 -16.73 -3.17
C PRO A 354 12.19 -16.84 -1.67
N ALA A 355 11.42 -17.89 -1.29
CA ALA A 355 10.86 -18.06 0.05
C ALA A 355 11.93 -18.05 1.17
N ASP A 356 13.12 -18.58 0.88
CA ASP A 356 14.26 -18.66 1.81
C ASP A 356 14.89 -17.29 2.13
N GLN A 357 14.73 -16.29 1.24
CA GLN A 357 15.23 -14.93 1.44
C GLN A 357 14.18 -13.96 2.01
N GLN A 358 12.90 -14.32 1.98
CA GLN A 358 11.82 -13.44 2.41
C GLN A 358 11.90 -13.04 3.90
N PRO A 359 12.20 -13.95 4.86
CA PRO A 359 12.17 -13.60 6.28
C PRO A 359 13.09 -12.42 6.63
N GLN A 360 14.33 -12.44 6.16
CA GLN A 360 15.31 -11.38 6.42
C GLN A 360 14.94 -10.06 5.77
N VAL A 361 14.37 -10.10 4.56
CA VAL A 361 13.95 -8.89 3.84
C VAL A 361 12.66 -8.32 4.45
N ARG A 362 11.73 -9.14 4.89
CA ARG A 362 10.54 -8.70 5.65
C ARG A 362 10.96 -7.98 6.95
N LEU A 363 12.00 -8.49 7.66
CA LEU A 363 12.54 -7.80 8.83
C LEU A 363 13.14 -6.43 8.46
N ALA A 364 13.84 -6.34 7.32
CA ALA A 364 14.38 -5.07 6.82
C ALA A 364 13.26 -4.07 6.48
N VAL A 365 12.15 -4.54 5.91
CA VAL A 365 10.96 -3.72 5.67
C VAL A 365 10.40 -3.17 6.97
N MET A 366 10.24 -4.02 8.01
CA MET A 366 9.75 -3.58 9.32
C MET A 366 10.68 -2.54 9.94
N ALA A 367 11.98 -2.81 9.98
CA ALA A 367 12.96 -1.91 10.56
C ALA A 367 13.06 -0.59 9.78
N GLY A 368 13.14 -0.65 8.46
CA GLY A 368 13.20 0.53 7.58
C GLY A 368 11.94 1.39 7.70
N SER A 369 10.76 0.77 7.69
CA SER A 369 9.48 1.46 7.88
C SER A 369 9.38 2.12 9.26
N ALA A 370 9.79 1.42 10.33
CA ALA A 370 9.80 1.98 11.69
C ALA A 370 10.76 3.17 11.82
N LEU A 371 11.96 3.07 11.25
CA LEU A 371 12.93 4.17 11.23
C LEU A 371 12.42 5.40 10.46
N SER A 372 11.85 5.18 9.27
CA SER A 372 11.24 6.24 8.45
C SER A 372 10.07 6.92 9.16
N LEU A 373 9.21 6.10 9.80
CA LEU A 373 8.09 6.58 10.60
C LEU A 373 8.57 7.45 11.77
N ALA A 374 9.54 6.95 12.53
CA ALA A 374 10.10 7.66 13.69
C ALA A 374 10.77 8.99 13.27
N ALA A 375 11.62 8.95 12.23
CA ALA A 375 12.31 10.13 11.73
C ALA A 375 11.32 11.19 11.18
N GLY A 376 10.37 10.77 10.34
CA GLY A 376 9.34 11.66 9.78
C GLY A 376 8.47 12.26 10.86
N SER A 377 8.00 11.45 11.82
CA SER A 377 7.21 11.90 12.96
C SER A 377 7.96 12.90 13.86
N ALA A 378 9.24 12.66 14.14
CA ALA A 378 10.06 13.57 14.95
C ALA A 378 10.22 14.94 14.28
N VAL A 379 10.50 14.97 12.96
CA VAL A 379 10.61 16.22 12.20
C VAL A 379 9.28 16.98 12.20
N LEU A 380 8.17 16.29 11.98
CA LEU A 380 6.84 16.91 11.90
C LEU A 380 6.34 17.37 13.26
N ALA A 381 6.55 16.59 14.33
CA ALA A 381 6.21 16.99 15.70
C ALA A 381 6.94 18.27 16.12
N ARG A 382 8.25 18.36 15.84
CA ARG A 382 9.02 19.57 16.10
C ARG A 382 8.46 20.79 15.34
N ARG A 383 8.01 20.60 14.08
CA ARG A 383 7.44 21.67 13.28
C ARG A 383 6.05 22.09 13.75
N GLN A 384 5.23 21.12 14.17
CA GLN A 384 3.95 21.38 14.82
C GLN A 384 4.13 22.27 16.07
N TRP A 385 5.07 21.89 16.95
CA TRP A 385 5.38 22.65 18.14
C TRP A 385 5.83 24.09 17.85
N VAL A 386 6.70 24.30 16.85
CA VAL A 386 7.14 25.65 16.43
C VAL A 386 5.97 26.48 15.91
N ARG A 387 5.02 25.88 15.17
CA ARG A 387 3.81 26.56 14.70
C ARG A 387 2.89 26.95 15.86
N ASP A 388 2.73 26.07 16.82
CA ASP A 388 1.88 26.31 17.99
C ASP A 388 2.41 27.49 18.85
N GLN A 389 3.72 27.60 18.99
CA GLN A 389 4.33 28.75 19.67
C GLN A 389 4.15 30.08 18.92
N ARG A 390 4.27 30.09 17.59
CA ARG A 390 4.10 31.29 16.78
C ARG A 390 2.64 31.75 16.73
N GLY A 391 1.70 30.83 16.56
CA GLY A 391 0.25 31.13 16.58
C GLY A 391 -0.24 31.58 17.96
N GLY A 392 0.40 31.17 19.06
CA GLY A 392 0.14 31.68 20.40
C GLY A 392 0.69 33.08 20.65
N ALA A 393 1.78 33.47 19.99
CA ALA A 393 2.36 34.79 20.13
C ALA A 393 1.51 35.91 19.46
N ASP A 394 0.84 35.56 18.37
CA ASP A 394 -0.05 36.51 17.63
C ASP A 394 -1.37 36.76 18.37
N VAL A 395 -1.80 35.87 19.29
CA VAL A 395 -3.03 36.06 20.10
C VAL A 395 -2.82 36.98 21.31
N PHE A 396 -1.58 37.21 21.73
CA PHE A 396 -1.21 38.11 22.85
C PHE A 396 -0.64 39.47 22.38
N ALA A 397 -0.64 39.72 21.06
CA ALA A 397 -0.13 40.95 20.46
C ALA A 397 -1.25 41.97 20.06
N ASP A 398 -2.51 41.62 20.28
CA ASP A 398 -3.70 42.48 20.17
C ASP A 398 -4.26 42.72 21.62
#